data_91af1dc868fa5da45c92c619c5bbb053
#
_entry.id   91af1dc868fa5da45c92c619c5bbb053
#
_cell.length_a   1.000
_cell.length_b   1.000
_cell.length_c   1.000
_cell.angle_alpha   90.00
_cell.angle_beta   90.00
_cell.angle_gamma   90.00
#
_symmetry.space_group_name_H-M   'P 1'
#
loop_
_entity.id
_entity.type
_entity.pdbx_description
1 polymer ?
#
loop_
_entity_poly.entity_id
_entity_poly.type
_entity_poly.pdbx_seq_one_letter_code
_entity_poly.pdbx_strand_id
1 'polypeptide(L)'
;MLKKLSNGFNPCAKNRKIENGKWKMENGEHTMNDQPNSQLSTVNSPLIPPGYKLTEVGVIPGDWDIIKCKDLCEKIQDGTHFSPKLGGNDYLYITSKNIRYGNIDLKNIERIDTFQHKAIYKRCDVRYGDLLLTKDGANTGNATLNNLQEEFSLLSSVAFLRFDSKKNDAHYFLQQILSKQGQQQIKEAMSGNAITRLTLEKINKLTFPVPNLPEQRAIAAALSDVDELIAKLDQIIAKKRDIKQAAMQELLTGKTRLPMRMENGELKMDNAGNPVRFSGDWEVKRLGDLFAFSGGFTASRDQLSESGYCYLHYGDIHKSGKSYIDIDAEYINIPKLAIELNRINSSALLKDGDVVFVDASEDEEGTSKHIVVINPNNRPYISGLHTIVAKCKTDDLNNEFKRFCFQTRNIKEQFRFFAAGTKVSGISKTNIAKIELYFPSKPEQTAIAAVLSDTDAEIAAFEARREKTKLIKQGMMQELLTGRIRLIENGKLKREN
;
A
#
# COMPACT_ATOMS: atom_id res chain seq x y z
N MET A 1 21.89 -5.46 -13.49
CA MET A 1 21.18 -4.17 -13.48
C MET A 1 20.72 -3.75 -12.08
N LEU A 2 19.99 -4.60 -11.33
CA LEU A 2 19.49 -4.25 -9.99
C LEU A 2 20.57 -3.96 -8.92
N LYS A 3 21.77 -4.56 -9.00
CA LYS A 3 22.87 -4.36 -8.04
C LYS A 3 23.59 -3.02 -8.16
N LYS A 4 23.61 -2.36 -9.32
CA LYS A 4 24.27 -1.03 -9.50
C LYS A 4 23.40 0.14 -9.08
N LEU A 5 22.07 -0.01 -9.09
CA LEU A 5 21.13 1.03 -8.66
C LEU A 5 21.06 1.19 -7.12
N SER A 6 21.49 0.17 -6.36
CA SER A 6 21.53 0.23 -4.89
C SER A 6 22.75 0.96 -4.31
N ASN A 7 23.83 1.13 -5.06
CA ASN A 7 25.09 1.70 -4.58
C ASN A 7 25.32 3.17 -4.98
N GLY A 8 24.39 3.83 -5.67
CA GLY A 8 24.55 5.18 -6.21
C GLY A 8 23.96 6.32 -5.38
N PHE A 9 23.29 6.06 -4.28
CA PHE A 9 22.71 7.09 -3.40
C PHE A 9 23.54 7.25 -2.13
N ASN A 10 24.57 8.07 -2.21
CA ASN A 10 25.23 8.65 -1.02
C ASN A 10 24.82 10.12 -0.93
N PRO A 11 23.90 10.52 -0.03
CA PRO A 11 23.63 11.93 0.18
C PRO A 11 24.84 12.54 0.88
N CYS A 12 25.46 13.50 0.26
CA CYS A 12 26.56 14.31 0.79
C CYS A 12 26.12 14.98 2.10
N ALA A 13 26.38 14.31 3.22
CA ALA A 13 26.22 14.87 4.55
C ALA A 13 27.44 15.79 4.82
N LYS A 14 27.30 17.08 4.54
CA LYS A 14 28.14 18.09 5.17
C LYS A 14 27.59 18.36 6.57
N ASN A 15 28.43 18.06 7.56
CA ASN A 15 28.22 18.35 8.99
C ASN A 15 27.77 19.80 9.19
N ARG A 16 26.55 20.00 9.69
CA ARG A 16 26.09 21.27 10.23
C ARG A 16 25.71 21.03 11.69
N LYS A 17 26.48 21.62 12.61
CA LYS A 17 26.11 21.69 14.03
C LYS A 17 25.13 22.84 14.21
N ILE A 18 24.06 22.57 14.94
CA ILE A 18 23.10 23.60 15.40
C ILE A 18 23.38 23.81 16.88
N GLU A 19 23.75 25.00 17.27
CA GLU A 19 23.75 25.47 18.65
C GLU A 19 22.85 26.70 18.74
N ASN A 20 21.89 26.65 19.67
CA ASN A 20 21.04 27.75 20.11
C ASN A 20 20.20 28.50 19.07
N GLY A 21 19.55 27.78 18.16
CA GLY A 21 18.39 28.33 17.40
C GLY A 21 18.66 29.50 16.48
N LYS A 22 19.94 29.83 16.14
CA LYS A 22 20.28 30.91 15.19
C LYS A 22 21.39 30.46 14.24
N TRP A 23 21.17 30.76 12.94
CA TRP A 23 22.18 30.56 11.90
C TRP A 23 23.26 31.62 12.03
N LYS A 24 24.51 31.23 12.23
CA LYS A 24 25.69 32.10 12.06
C LYS A 24 26.38 31.75 10.75
N MET A 25 26.52 32.76 9.90
CA MET A 25 27.47 32.73 8.81
C MET A 25 28.75 33.44 9.27
N GLU A 26 29.89 32.79 9.14
CA GLU A 26 31.19 33.40 9.40
C GLU A 26 31.67 34.16 8.20
N ASN A 27 32.05 35.41 8.50
CA ASN A 27 33.01 36.31 7.82
C ASN A 27 32.57 37.06 6.57
N GLY A 28 32.57 38.38 6.76
CA GLY A 28 32.75 39.38 5.74
C GLY A 28 32.00 40.69 5.94
N GLU A 29 32.49 41.57 6.79
CA GLU A 29 32.09 42.98 6.77
C GLU A 29 32.50 43.60 5.44
N HIS A 30 31.55 44.13 4.67
CA HIS A 30 31.79 45.16 3.67
C HIS A 30 30.68 46.19 3.68
N THR A 31 31.12 47.43 3.82
CA THR A 31 30.39 48.69 3.85
C THR A 31 29.56 48.89 2.57
N MET A 32 28.34 49.39 2.81
CA MET A 32 27.46 49.89 1.74
C MET A 32 28.10 51.06 1.00
N ASN A 33 28.12 50.96 -0.33
CA ASN A 33 28.17 52.09 -1.23
C ASN A 33 27.09 51.93 -2.29
N ASP A 34 26.10 52.84 -2.23
CA ASP A 34 24.99 52.92 -3.16
C ASP A 34 25.50 53.36 -4.55
N GLN A 35 25.31 52.50 -5.54
CA GLN A 35 25.10 52.87 -6.94
C GLN A 35 24.14 51.83 -7.60
N PRO A 36 23.15 52.25 -8.38
CA PRO A 36 22.24 51.36 -9.04
C PRO A 36 22.88 50.81 -10.31
N ASN A 37 23.33 49.56 -10.27
CA ASN A 37 23.79 48.88 -11.47
C ASN A 37 22.75 47.81 -11.85
N SER A 38 22.00 48.11 -12.89
CA SER A 38 21.10 47.21 -13.58
C SER A 38 21.91 46.07 -14.25
N GLN A 39 22.11 44.97 -13.54
CA GLN A 39 22.47 43.72 -14.17
C GLN A 39 21.39 42.70 -13.82
N LEU A 40 20.58 42.40 -14.84
CA LEU A 40 19.67 41.25 -14.83
C LEU A 40 20.46 40.02 -14.37
N SER A 41 19.97 39.41 -13.28
CA SER A 41 20.40 38.10 -12.86
C SER A 41 20.22 37.12 -14.01
N THR A 42 21.34 36.65 -14.55
CA THR A 42 21.36 35.50 -15.44
C THR A 42 20.74 34.31 -14.68
N VAL A 43 19.52 34.01 -15.02
CA VAL A 43 18.89 32.73 -14.69
C VAL A 43 19.87 31.64 -15.12
N ASN A 44 20.39 30.85 -14.18
CA ASN A 44 21.22 29.70 -14.48
C ASN A 44 20.42 28.76 -15.38
N SER A 45 20.59 28.87 -16.68
CA SER A 45 20.07 27.89 -17.64
C SER A 45 20.66 26.53 -17.26
N PRO A 46 19.86 25.47 -17.10
CA PRO A 46 20.38 24.15 -16.77
C PRO A 46 21.45 23.78 -17.84
N LEU A 47 22.66 23.42 -17.40
CA LEU A 47 23.70 22.93 -18.28
C LEU A 47 23.17 21.70 -19.00
N ILE A 48 22.91 21.82 -20.31
CA ILE A 48 22.43 20.71 -21.15
C ILE A 48 23.63 19.81 -21.44
N PRO A 49 23.62 18.53 -21.08
CA PRO A 49 24.73 17.64 -21.38
C PRO A 49 24.96 17.50 -22.89
N PRO A 50 26.20 17.25 -23.34
CA PRO A 50 26.48 16.96 -24.75
C PRO A 50 25.61 15.79 -25.26
N GLY A 51 25.04 15.94 -26.46
CA GLY A 51 24.14 14.93 -27.05
C GLY A 51 22.69 15.00 -26.58
N TYR A 52 22.34 16.00 -25.74
CA TYR A 52 20.95 16.23 -25.28
C TYR A 52 20.43 17.57 -25.80
N LYS A 53 19.09 17.70 -25.78
CA LYS A 53 18.36 18.94 -26.12
C LYS A 53 17.31 19.28 -25.07
N LEU A 54 17.11 20.60 -24.87
CA LEU A 54 16.01 21.08 -24.03
C LEU A 54 14.71 21.13 -24.85
N THR A 55 13.64 20.63 -24.28
CA THR A 55 12.30 20.61 -24.88
C THR A 55 11.25 21.02 -23.87
N GLU A 56 9.99 21.14 -24.30
CA GLU A 56 8.83 21.42 -23.42
C GLU A 56 8.60 20.34 -22.36
N VAL A 57 9.08 19.11 -22.58
CA VAL A 57 8.98 17.98 -21.62
C VAL A 57 10.27 17.81 -20.80
N GLY A 58 11.23 18.74 -20.91
CA GLY A 58 12.51 18.72 -20.21
C GLY A 58 13.68 18.37 -21.13
N VAL A 59 14.81 17.97 -20.54
CA VAL A 59 16.03 17.59 -21.25
C VAL A 59 15.93 16.13 -21.69
N ILE A 60 16.06 15.88 -23.01
CA ILE A 60 16.01 14.56 -23.62
C ILE A 60 17.20 14.34 -24.55
N PRO A 61 17.54 13.10 -24.96
CA PRO A 61 18.56 12.84 -25.97
C PRO A 61 18.29 13.59 -27.28
N GLY A 62 19.35 14.05 -27.93
CA GLY A 62 19.23 14.81 -29.17
C GLY A 62 18.60 14.07 -30.33
N ASP A 63 18.71 12.74 -30.32
CA ASP A 63 18.14 11.81 -31.32
C ASP A 63 16.70 11.36 -31.02
N TRP A 64 16.10 11.79 -29.90
CA TRP A 64 14.70 11.55 -29.61
C TRP A 64 13.84 12.70 -30.14
N ASP A 65 12.61 12.39 -30.56
CA ASP A 65 11.64 13.38 -30.99
C ASP A 65 10.55 13.61 -29.94
N ILE A 66 9.94 14.81 -29.95
CA ILE A 66 8.70 15.09 -29.22
C ILE A 66 7.55 15.01 -30.21
N ILE A 67 6.67 14.03 -29.99
CA ILE A 67 5.57 13.77 -30.93
C ILE A 67 4.22 13.84 -30.19
N LYS A 68 3.23 14.44 -30.83
CA LYS A 68 1.86 14.50 -30.28
C LYS A 68 1.17 13.15 -30.40
N CYS A 69 0.32 12.84 -29.43
CA CYS A 69 -0.43 11.60 -29.36
C CYS A 69 -1.19 11.29 -30.67
N LYS A 70 -1.83 12.30 -31.27
CA LYS A 70 -2.54 12.16 -32.55
C LYS A 70 -1.68 11.67 -33.71
N ASP A 71 -0.39 12.01 -33.70
CA ASP A 71 0.55 11.67 -34.80
C ASP A 71 1.22 10.29 -34.57
N LEU A 72 1.05 9.72 -33.37
CA LEU A 72 1.55 8.39 -32.98
C LEU A 72 0.50 7.29 -33.19
N CYS A 73 -0.79 7.66 -33.20
CA CYS A 73 -1.89 6.72 -33.21
C CYS A 73 -2.56 6.63 -34.59
N GLU A 74 -2.86 5.41 -35.02
CA GLU A 74 -3.75 5.17 -36.18
C GLU A 74 -5.21 5.54 -35.86
N LYS A 75 -5.62 5.34 -34.59
CA LYS A 75 -6.96 5.65 -34.13
C LYS A 75 -6.99 6.06 -32.69
N ILE A 76 -7.71 7.14 -32.37
CA ILE A 76 -8.04 7.56 -31.00
C ILE A 76 -9.55 7.74 -30.97
N GLN A 77 -10.23 6.95 -30.12
CA GLN A 77 -11.68 6.92 -30.06
C GLN A 77 -12.13 6.62 -28.62
N ASP A 78 -13.29 7.13 -28.22
CA ASP A 78 -13.95 6.75 -26.97
C ASP A 78 -15.15 5.84 -27.17
N GLY A 79 -15.66 5.28 -26.09
CA GLY A 79 -16.81 4.39 -26.10
C GLY A 79 -18.13 5.10 -26.36
N THR A 80 -19.23 4.44 -26.08
CA THR A 80 -20.58 4.97 -26.30
C THR A 80 -20.92 6.11 -25.33
N HIS A 81 -21.64 7.12 -25.84
CA HIS A 81 -22.18 8.24 -25.05
C HIS A 81 -23.59 7.99 -24.52
N PHE A 82 -24.26 6.93 -24.96
CA PHE A 82 -25.53 6.50 -24.40
C PHE A 82 -25.33 5.39 -23.37
N SER A 83 -26.24 5.27 -22.43
CA SER A 83 -26.22 4.20 -21.43
C SER A 83 -26.93 2.98 -22.01
N PRO A 84 -26.20 1.88 -22.29
CA PRO A 84 -26.84 0.65 -22.75
C PRO A 84 -27.65 0.02 -21.59
N LYS A 85 -28.62 -0.82 -21.93
CA LYS A 85 -29.34 -1.62 -20.95
C LYS A 85 -28.41 -2.71 -20.43
N LEU A 86 -28.13 -2.67 -19.13
CA LEU A 86 -27.28 -3.65 -18.45
C LEU A 86 -28.06 -4.95 -18.14
N GLY A 87 -27.31 -6.01 -17.82
CA GLY A 87 -27.88 -7.32 -17.48
C GLY A 87 -27.97 -8.29 -18.66
N GLY A 88 -27.39 -7.94 -19.82
CA GLY A 88 -27.09 -8.92 -20.87
C GLY A 88 -25.97 -9.87 -20.43
N ASN A 89 -25.85 -11.03 -21.11
CA ASN A 89 -24.84 -12.04 -20.78
C ASN A 89 -23.74 -12.20 -21.83
N ASP A 90 -23.85 -11.49 -22.99
CA ASP A 90 -23.04 -11.82 -24.14
C ASP A 90 -21.65 -11.15 -24.11
N TYR A 91 -21.61 -9.83 -23.94
CA TYR A 91 -20.37 -9.05 -24.06
C TYR A 91 -20.07 -8.22 -22.83
N LEU A 92 -18.79 -8.12 -22.49
CA LEU A 92 -18.31 -7.25 -21.41
C LEU A 92 -18.57 -5.77 -21.74
N TYR A 93 -18.95 -4.99 -20.73
CA TYR A 93 -19.12 -3.55 -20.83
C TYR A 93 -18.13 -2.84 -19.89
N ILE A 94 -17.05 -2.34 -20.45
CA ILE A 94 -15.92 -1.74 -19.72
C ILE A 94 -16.14 -0.22 -19.58
N THR A 95 -15.98 0.24 -18.35
CA THR A 95 -16.12 1.64 -17.94
C THR A 95 -14.86 2.11 -17.21
N SER A 96 -14.80 3.39 -16.82
CA SER A 96 -13.72 3.93 -15.98
C SER A 96 -13.52 3.18 -14.65
N LYS A 97 -14.56 2.48 -14.16
CA LYS A 97 -14.46 1.65 -12.94
C LYS A 97 -13.58 0.41 -13.13
N ASN A 98 -13.46 -0.06 -14.35
CA ASN A 98 -12.73 -1.28 -14.70
C ASN A 98 -11.26 -1.02 -15.04
N ILE A 99 -10.90 0.21 -15.44
CA ILE A 99 -9.52 0.55 -15.79
C ILE A 99 -8.77 0.96 -14.53
N ARG A 100 -7.75 0.17 -14.20
CA ARG A 100 -6.82 0.42 -13.11
C ARG A 100 -5.47 0.85 -13.67
N TYR A 101 -4.55 1.17 -12.79
CA TYR A 101 -3.18 1.50 -13.14
C TYR A 101 -2.45 0.25 -13.63
N GLY A 102 -2.37 0.08 -14.97
CA GLY A 102 -1.69 -1.04 -15.62
C GLY A 102 -2.49 -2.35 -15.75
N ASN A 103 -3.77 -2.41 -15.34
CA ASN A 103 -4.59 -3.62 -15.51
C ASN A 103 -6.08 -3.32 -15.71
N ILE A 104 -6.84 -4.34 -16.18
CA ILE A 104 -8.30 -4.31 -16.28
C ILE A 104 -8.87 -5.11 -15.10
N ASP A 105 -9.71 -4.47 -14.29
CA ASP A 105 -10.43 -5.11 -13.19
C ASP A 105 -11.76 -5.69 -13.71
N LEU A 106 -11.82 -6.99 -13.81
CA LEU A 106 -13.00 -7.73 -14.28
C LEU A 106 -13.94 -8.17 -13.15
N LYS A 107 -13.63 -7.80 -11.87
CA LYS A 107 -14.53 -8.11 -10.77
C LYS A 107 -15.81 -7.30 -10.88
N ASN A 108 -16.95 -7.98 -10.77
CA ASN A 108 -18.28 -7.36 -10.88
C ASN A 108 -18.48 -6.54 -12.18
N ILE A 109 -17.94 -7.04 -13.30
CA ILE A 109 -18.05 -6.37 -14.59
C ILE A 109 -19.47 -6.50 -15.14
N GLU A 110 -19.98 -5.40 -15.65
CA GLU A 110 -21.27 -5.35 -16.32
C GLU A 110 -21.21 -6.01 -17.70
N ARG A 111 -22.35 -6.56 -18.15
CA ARG A 111 -22.50 -7.15 -19.47
C ARG A 111 -23.70 -6.58 -20.20
N ILE A 112 -23.64 -6.59 -21.52
CA ILE A 112 -24.70 -6.16 -22.44
C ILE A 112 -25.00 -7.26 -23.45
N ASP A 113 -26.14 -7.12 -24.13
CA ASP A 113 -26.54 -8.04 -25.19
C ASP A 113 -25.81 -7.79 -26.52
N THR A 114 -25.92 -8.75 -27.44
CA THR A 114 -25.29 -8.71 -28.77
C THR A 114 -25.78 -7.53 -29.63
N PHE A 115 -27.03 -7.14 -29.50
CA PHE A 115 -27.58 -6.04 -30.33
C PHE A 115 -26.95 -4.70 -29.95
N GLN A 116 -26.89 -4.42 -28.65
CA GLN A 116 -26.25 -3.22 -28.11
C GLN A 116 -24.76 -3.21 -28.39
N HIS A 117 -24.07 -4.37 -28.19
CA HIS A 117 -22.65 -4.50 -28.49
C HIS A 117 -22.36 -4.13 -29.95
N LYS A 118 -23.06 -4.71 -30.91
CA LYS A 118 -22.85 -4.42 -32.33
C LYS A 118 -23.07 -2.94 -32.71
N ALA A 119 -24.05 -2.29 -32.06
CA ALA A 119 -24.30 -0.85 -32.27
C ALA A 119 -23.12 0.00 -31.74
N ILE A 120 -22.53 -0.36 -30.61
CA ILE A 120 -21.39 0.33 -30.01
C ILE A 120 -20.10 0.03 -30.79
N TYR A 121 -19.84 -1.24 -31.06
CA TYR A 121 -18.59 -1.72 -31.65
C TYR A 121 -18.39 -1.20 -33.09
N LYS A 122 -19.46 -0.98 -33.84
CA LYS A 122 -19.40 -0.37 -35.17
C LYS A 122 -18.63 0.96 -35.18
N ARG A 123 -18.71 1.73 -34.09
CA ARG A 123 -17.99 3.01 -33.93
C ARG A 123 -16.71 2.85 -33.12
N CYS A 124 -16.73 2.01 -32.10
CA CYS A 124 -15.70 1.85 -31.11
C CYS A 124 -15.17 0.40 -31.16
N ASP A 125 -14.42 0.07 -32.20
CA ASP A 125 -13.85 -1.25 -32.49
C ASP A 125 -12.54 -1.48 -31.71
N VAL A 126 -12.60 -1.46 -30.40
CA VAL A 126 -11.43 -1.72 -29.56
C VAL A 126 -10.86 -3.11 -29.82
N ARG A 127 -9.53 -3.22 -29.92
CA ARG A 127 -8.82 -4.46 -30.27
C ARG A 127 -7.78 -4.83 -29.24
N TYR A 128 -7.38 -6.09 -29.25
CA TYR A 128 -6.22 -6.54 -28.49
C TYR A 128 -5.00 -5.66 -28.78
N GLY A 129 -4.29 -5.24 -27.73
CA GLY A 129 -3.11 -4.37 -27.82
C GLY A 129 -3.42 -2.87 -27.85
N ASP A 130 -4.68 -2.44 -27.99
CA ASP A 130 -5.04 -1.03 -27.85
C ASP A 130 -4.79 -0.56 -26.42
N LEU A 131 -4.30 0.67 -26.27
CA LEU A 131 -4.13 1.30 -24.96
C LEU A 131 -5.48 1.92 -24.54
N LEU A 132 -6.00 1.50 -23.38
CA LEU A 132 -7.21 2.03 -22.78
C LEU A 132 -6.85 3.11 -21.76
N LEU A 133 -7.46 4.29 -21.90
CA LEU A 133 -7.21 5.46 -21.04
C LEU A 133 -8.52 5.97 -20.46
N THR A 134 -8.61 6.02 -19.14
CA THR A 134 -9.74 6.66 -18.44
C THR A 134 -9.67 8.18 -18.62
N LYS A 135 -10.71 8.75 -19.18
CA LYS A 135 -10.81 10.18 -19.46
C LYS A 135 -11.83 10.95 -18.60
N ASP A 136 -12.69 10.24 -17.88
CA ASP A 136 -13.72 10.82 -17.00
C ASP A 136 -13.82 10.09 -15.67
N GLY A 137 -14.08 10.84 -14.60
CA GLY A 137 -14.33 10.35 -13.24
C GLY A 137 -13.09 10.35 -12.35
N ALA A 138 -13.22 9.78 -11.15
CA ALA A 138 -12.16 9.76 -10.12
C ALA A 138 -10.88 9.05 -10.57
N ASN A 139 -10.97 8.16 -11.54
CA ASN A 139 -9.85 7.37 -12.06
C ASN A 139 -9.25 7.97 -13.36
N THR A 140 -9.54 9.22 -13.70
CA THR A 140 -9.00 9.87 -14.89
C THR A 140 -7.47 9.84 -14.89
N GLY A 141 -6.88 9.38 -15.99
CA GLY A 141 -5.44 9.16 -16.12
C GLY A 141 -5.01 7.72 -15.89
N ASN A 142 -5.85 6.85 -15.32
CA ASN A 142 -5.55 5.43 -15.30
C ASN A 142 -5.54 4.87 -16.72
N ALA A 143 -4.55 4.05 -17.02
CA ALA A 143 -4.39 3.44 -18.33
C ALA A 143 -3.90 1.99 -18.19
N THR A 144 -4.21 1.19 -19.22
CA THR A 144 -3.74 -0.19 -19.37
C THR A 144 -3.78 -0.60 -20.84
N LEU A 145 -3.13 -1.68 -21.20
CA LEU A 145 -3.31 -2.30 -22.50
C LEU A 145 -4.50 -3.27 -22.48
N ASN A 146 -5.23 -3.31 -23.57
CA ASN A 146 -6.23 -4.34 -23.78
C ASN A 146 -5.54 -5.70 -24.04
N ASN A 147 -5.61 -6.58 -23.05
CA ASN A 147 -5.09 -7.95 -23.11
C ASN A 147 -6.22 -9.00 -23.27
N LEU A 148 -7.45 -8.56 -23.48
CA LEU A 148 -8.59 -9.45 -23.70
C LEU A 148 -8.67 -9.86 -25.17
N GLN A 149 -8.85 -11.15 -25.40
CA GLN A 149 -9.01 -11.72 -26.74
C GLN A 149 -10.44 -11.59 -27.26
N GLU A 150 -11.41 -11.48 -26.35
CA GLU A 150 -12.82 -11.31 -26.67
C GLU A 150 -13.15 -9.84 -26.99
N GLU A 151 -14.10 -9.64 -27.88
CA GLU A 151 -14.66 -8.30 -28.15
C GLU A 151 -15.46 -7.83 -26.93
N PHE A 152 -15.43 -6.53 -26.70
CA PHE A 152 -16.20 -5.88 -25.65
C PHE A 152 -16.59 -4.46 -26.04
N SER A 153 -17.47 -3.86 -25.28
CA SER A 153 -17.91 -2.47 -25.50
C SER A 153 -17.34 -1.53 -24.43
N LEU A 154 -17.06 -0.30 -24.84
CA LEU A 154 -16.58 0.77 -23.96
C LEU A 154 -17.65 1.83 -23.71
N LEU A 155 -17.69 2.34 -22.48
CA LEU A 155 -18.35 3.61 -22.16
C LEU A 155 -17.46 4.79 -22.56
N SER A 156 -18.06 5.92 -22.89
CA SER A 156 -17.35 7.17 -23.24
C SER A 156 -16.39 7.70 -22.17
N SER A 157 -16.45 7.17 -20.95
CA SER A 157 -15.47 7.48 -19.88
C SER A 157 -14.08 6.86 -20.12
N VAL A 158 -13.97 5.96 -21.13
CA VAL A 158 -12.70 5.34 -21.51
C VAL A 158 -12.47 5.61 -23.01
N ALA A 159 -11.26 6.08 -23.34
CA ALA A 159 -10.76 6.14 -24.69
C ALA A 159 -9.81 4.98 -24.98
N PHE A 160 -9.74 4.55 -26.24
CA PHE A 160 -8.66 3.69 -26.69
C PHE A 160 -7.74 4.42 -27.67
N LEU A 161 -6.47 4.10 -27.60
CA LEU A 161 -5.41 4.61 -28.46
C LEU A 161 -4.77 3.41 -29.17
N ARG A 162 -4.88 3.38 -30.50
CA ARG A 162 -4.27 2.36 -31.36
C ARG A 162 -3.02 2.93 -31.99
N PHE A 163 -1.88 2.40 -31.61
CA PHE A 163 -0.60 2.82 -32.17
C PHE A 163 -0.24 2.05 -33.45
N ASP A 164 0.46 2.71 -34.39
CA ASP A 164 1.11 2.01 -35.50
C ASP A 164 2.23 1.12 -34.98
N SER A 165 1.97 -0.18 -34.89
CA SER A 165 2.92 -1.17 -34.32
C SER A 165 4.23 -1.33 -35.10
N LYS A 166 4.32 -0.80 -36.31
CA LYS A 166 5.53 -0.78 -37.12
C LYS A 166 6.51 0.30 -36.66
N LYS A 167 6.02 1.34 -35.99
CA LYS A 167 6.81 2.51 -35.55
C LYS A 167 6.80 2.69 -34.02
N ASN A 168 5.75 2.22 -33.36
CA ASN A 168 5.44 2.55 -31.99
C ASN A 168 5.15 1.29 -31.17
N ASP A 169 5.65 1.24 -29.95
CA ASP A 169 5.37 0.18 -28.96
C ASP A 169 4.34 0.66 -27.94
N ALA A 170 3.17 0.05 -27.92
CA ALA A 170 2.07 0.45 -27.03
C ALA A 170 2.41 0.30 -25.53
N HIS A 171 3.29 -0.65 -25.16
CA HIS A 171 3.75 -0.80 -23.78
C HIS A 171 4.64 0.38 -23.36
N TYR A 172 5.49 0.90 -24.28
CA TYR A 172 6.27 2.09 -24.03
C TYR A 172 5.38 3.30 -23.72
N PHE A 173 4.33 3.52 -24.55
CA PHE A 173 3.41 4.64 -24.34
C PHE A 173 2.52 4.44 -23.11
N LEU A 174 2.18 3.21 -22.75
CA LEU A 174 1.55 2.93 -21.46
C LEU A 174 2.43 3.41 -20.30
N GLN A 175 3.72 3.08 -20.31
CA GLN A 175 4.64 3.54 -19.26
C GLN A 175 4.80 5.07 -19.28
N GLN A 176 4.83 5.71 -20.45
CA GLN A 176 4.85 7.18 -20.59
C GLN A 176 3.62 7.82 -19.93
N ILE A 177 2.41 7.33 -20.24
CA ILE A 177 1.15 7.83 -19.67
C ILE A 177 1.13 7.62 -18.13
N LEU A 178 1.56 6.46 -17.66
CA LEU A 178 1.59 6.12 -16.23
C LEU A 178 2.75 6.78 -15.47
N SER A 179 3.69 7.41 -16.15
CA SER A 179 4.81 8.14 -15.52
C SER A 179 4.33 9.38 -14.77
N LYS A 180 5.14 9.87 -13.82
CA LYS A 180 4.88 11.14 -13.12
C LYS A 180 4.65 12.28 -14.12
N GLN A 181 5.43 12.34 -15.18
CA GLN A 181 5.35 13.37 -16.22
C GLN A 181 4.07 13.24 -17.04
N GLY A 182 3.71 12.02 -17.48
CA GLY A 182 2.45 11.76 -18.21
C GLY A 182 1.22 12.10 -17.37
N GLN A 183 1.22 11.72 -16.08
CA GLN A 183 0.13 12.06 -15.16
C GLN A 183 0.05 13.57 -14.90
N GLN A 184 1.17 14.26 -14.87
CA GLN A 184 1.20 15.71 -14.72
C GLN A 184 0.61 16.41 -15.96
N GLN A 185 0.98 15.99 -17.18
CA GLN A 185 0.39 16.51 -18.42
C GLN A 185 -1.14 16.31 -18.46
N ILE A 186 -1.62 15.13 -18.05
CA ILE A 186 -3.06 14.84 -17.97
C ILE A 186 -3.74 15.79 -16.99
N LYS A 187 -3.16 15.99 -15.80
CA LYS A 187 -3.68 16.89 -14.78
C LYS A 187 -3.73 18.35 -15.28
N GLU A 188 -2.68 18.81 -15.95
CA GLU A 188 -2.62 20.15 -16.54
C GLU A 188 -3.63 20.33 -17.66
N ALA A 189 -3.78 19.32 -18.52
CA ALA A 189 -4.81 19.33 -19.56
C ALA A 189 -6.23 19.41 -19.01
N MET A 190 -6.48 18.89 -17.80
CA MET A 190 -7.79 18.99 -17.14
C MET A 190 -8.00 20.33 -16.40
N SER A 191 -6.93 21.08 -16.07
CA SER A 191 -7.00 22.34 -15.33
C SER A 191 -7.62 23.45 -16.18
N GLY A 192 -8.26 24.41 -15.51
CA GLY A 192 -8.75 25.64 -16.15
C GLY A 192 -10.17 25.63 -16.70
N ASN A 193 -10.94 24.54 -16.58
CA ASN A 193 -12.35 24.46 -16.98
C ASN A 193 -13.26 24.05 -15.82
N ALA A 194 -14.50 24.52 -15.82
CA ALA A 194 -15.53 24.15 -14.85
C ALA A 194 -15.81 22.63 -14.76
N ILE A 195 -15.47 21.88 -15.83
CA ILE A 195 -15.59 20.43 -15.90
C ILE A 195 -14.19 19.83 -16.10
N THR A 196 -13.71 19.11 -15.09
CA THR A 196 -12.42 18.40 -15.10
C THR A 196 -12.51 17.13 -15.95
N ARG A 197 -12.51 17.28 -17.29
CA ARG A 197 -12.57 16.16 -18.24
C ARG A 197 -11.36 16.16 -19.17
N LEU A 198 -10.83 14.96 -19.42
CA LEU A 198 -9.83 14.73 -20.45
C LEU A 198 -10.53 14.38 -21.77
N THR A 199 -10.83 15.39 -22.61
CA THR A 199 -11.49 15.19 -23.90
C THR A 199 -10.55 14.52 -24.90
N LEU A 200 -11.11 13.93 -25.99
CA LEU A 200 -10.30 13.38 -27.09
C LEU A 200 -9.37 14.45 -27.70
N GLU A 201 -9.84 15.69 -27.81
CA GLU A 201 -9.01 16.81 -28.28
C GLU A 201 -7.79 17.04 -27.37
N LYS A 202 -7.97 16.97 -26.04
CA LYS A 202 -6.88 17.11 -25.08
C LYS A 202 -5.92 15.91 -25.14
N ILE A 203 -6.45 14.69 -25.31
CA ILE A 203 -5.62 13.48 -25.52
C ILE A 203 -4.77 13.63 -26.77
N ASN A 204 -5.35 14.11 -27.86
CA ASN A 204 -4.62 14.35 -29.12
C ASN A 204 -3.42 15.31 -28.98
N LYS A 205 -3.47 16.22 -28.00
CA LYS A 205 -2.43 17.24 -27.74
C LYS A 205 -1.35 16.77 -26.77
N LEU A 206 -1.52 15.65 -26.08
CA LEU A 206 -0.47 15.08 -25.20
C LEU A 206 0.79 14.85 -26.04
N THR A 207 1.95 15.17 -25.47
CA THR A 207 3.25 15.05 -26.15
C THR A 207 4.10 14.01 -25.44
N PHE A 208 4.83 13.22 -26.21
CA PHE A 208 5.70 12.17 -25.68
C PHE A 208 7.11 12.26 -26.28
N PRO A 209 8.17 12.05 -25.48
CA PRO A 209 9.48 11.79 -25.99
C PRO A 209 9.50 10.40 -26.65
N VAL A 210 9.99 10.32 -27.88
CA VAL A 210 9.91 9.13 -28.72
C VAL A 210 11.29 8.74 -29.22
N PRO A 211 11.90 7.67 -28.67
CA PRO A 211 13.09 7.04 -29.24
C PRO A 211 12.74 6.18 -30.47
N ASN A 212 13.78 5.63 -31.11
CA ASN A 212 13.57 4.60 -32.13
C ASN A 212 12.85 3.36 -31.56
N LEU A 213 12.16 2.61 -32.41
CA LEU A 213 11.35 1.46 -31.98
C LEU A 213 12.11 0.38 -31.18
N PRO A 214 13.37 0.01 -31.52
CA PRO A 214 14.14 -0.92 -30.71
C PRO A 214 14.34 -0.43 -29.27
N GLU A 215 14.58 0.86 -29.06
CA GLU A 215 14.74 1.43 -27.73
C GLU A 215 13.42 1.55 -26.96
N GLN A 216 12.31 1.91 -27.65
CA GLN A 216 10.97 1.82 -27.06
C GLN A 216 10.71 0.44 -26.48
N ARG A 217 10.98 -0.61 -27.27
CA ARG A 217 10.79 -2.02 -26.84
C ARG A 217 11.69 -2.41 -25.69
N ALA A 218 12.96 -2.00 -25.70
CA ALA A 218 13.88 -2.27 -24.62
C ALA A 218 13.44 -1.62 -23.30
N ILE A 219 13.01 -0.36 -23.35
CA ILE A 219 12.50 0.37 -22.18
C ILE A 219 11.20 -0.28 -21.68
N ALA A 220 10.27 -0.57 -22.60
CA ALA A 220 9.01 -1.23 -22.27
C ALA A 220 9.23 -2.59 -21.59
N ALA A 221 10.11 -3.42 -22.15
CA ALA A 221 10.44 -4.74 -21.57
C ALA A 221 11.01 -4.58 -20.16
N ALA A 222 12.01 -3.71 -19.96
CA ALA A 222 12.63 -3.51 -18.65
C ALA A 222 11.63 -3.05 -17.58
N LEU A 223 10.67 -2.19 -17.92
CA LEU A 223 9.65 -1.72 -16.99
C LEU A 223 8.55 -2.77 -16.77
N SER A 224 8.19 -3.53 -17.80
CA SER A 224 7.22 -4.63 -17.70
C SER A 224 7.71 -5.78 -16.83
N ASP A 225 9.01 -6.12 -16.89
CA ASP A 225 9.63 -7.12 -16.02
C ASP A 225 9.49 -6.74 -14.52
N VAL A 226 9.62 -5.46 -14.21
CA VAL A 226 9.41 -4.97 -12.84
C VAL A 226 7.94 -5.00 -12.45
N ASP A 227 7.01 -4.70 -13.37
CA ASP A 227 5.57 -4.83 -13.11
C ASP A 227 5.19 -6.29 -12.83
N GLU A 228 5.73 -7.23 -13.59
CA GLU A 228 5.52 -8.67 -13.36
C GLU A 228 6.06 -9.09 -11.99
N LEU A 229 7.23 -8.60 -11.60
CA LEU A 229 7.79 -8.86 -10.26
C LEU A 229 6.88 -8.33 -9.15
N ILE A 230 6.33 -7.12 -9.28
CA ILE A 230 5.39 -6.54 -8.33
C ILE A 230 4.13 -7.40 -8.24
N ALA A 231 3.56 -7.81 -9.38
CA ALA A 231 2.38 -8.67 -9.42
C ALA A 231 2.62 -10.04 -8.77
N LYS A 232 3.79 -10.66 -8.99
CA LYS A 232 4.20 -11.91 -8.34
C LYS A 232 4.32 -11.74 -6.82
N LEU A 233 4.88 -10.62 -6.35
CA LEU A 233 4.97 -10.33 -4.93
C LEU A 233 3.57 -10.18 -4.30
N ASP A 234 2.63 -9.50 -4.97
CA ASP A 234 1.25 -9.40 -4.51
C ASP A 234 0.57 -10.77 -4.39
N GLN A 235 0.79 -11.67 -5.36
CA GLN A 235 0.27 -13.04 -5.31
C GLN A 235 0.87 -13.85 -4.15
N ILE A 236 2.18 -13.72 -3.90
CA ILE A 236 2.85 -14.40 -2.79
C ILE A 236 2.30 -13.90 -1.46
N ILE A 237 2.14 -12.58 -1.30
CA ILE A 237 1.58 -11.96 -0.09
C ILE A 237 0.16 -12.49 0.15
N ALA A 238 -0.70 -12.49 -0.86
CA ALA A 238 -2.07 -13.02 -0.74
C ALA A 238 -2.06 -14.49 -0.29
N LYS A 239 -1.29 -15.35 -0.97
CA LYS A 239 -1.16 -16.78 -0.62
C LYS A 239 -0.63 -16.99 0.80
N LYS A 240 0.35 -16.20 1.24
CA LYS A 240 0.88 -16.29 2.61
C LYS A 240 -0.15 -15.88 3.66
N ARG A 241 -0.98 -14.88 3.37
CA ARG A 241 -2.09 -14.49 4.24
C ARG A 241 -3.14 -15.59 4.36
N ASP A 242 -3.48 -16.26 3.26
CA ASP A 242 -4.42 -17.40 3.26
C ASP A 242 -3.84 -18.58 4.07
N ILE A 243 -2.56 -18.89 3.90
CA ILE A 243 -1.86 -19.92 4.68
C ILE A 243 -1.88 -19.58 6.18
N LYS A 244 -1.59 -18.33 6.54
CA LYS A 244 -1.67 -17.87 7.93
C LYS A 244 -3.08 -18.06 8.51
N GLN A 245 -4.09 -17.67 7.76
CA GLN A 245 -5.48 -17.80 8.21
C GLN A 245 -5.86 -19.27 8.43
N ALA A 246 -5.47 -20.17 7.52
CA ALA A 246 -5.66 -21.61 7.69
C ALA A 246 -4.90 -22.15 8.90
N ALA A 247 -3.63 -21.78 9.07
CA ALA A 247 -2.83 -22.18 10.23
C ALA A 247 -3.46 -21.69 11.56
N MET A 248 -3.99 -20.46 11.60
CA MET A 248 -4.69 -19.95 12.77
C MET A 248 -5.94 -20.78 13.08
N GLN A 249 -6.73 -21.19 12.08
CA GLN A 249 -7.92 -22.03 12.29
C GLN A 249 -7.57 -23.41 12.84
N GLU A 250 -6.46 -23.99 12.41
CA GLU A 250 -6.02 -25.30 12.86
C GLU A 250 -5.35 -25.26 14.24
N LEU A 251 -4.39 -24.34 14.42
CA LEU A 251 -3.55 -24.27 15.61
C LEU A 251 -4.25 -23.64 16.82
N LEU A 252 -5.04 -22.57 16.62
CA LEU A 252 -5.72 -21.86 17.71
C LEU A 252 -7.02 -22.57 18.16
N THR A 253 -7.39 -23.67 17.52
CA THR A 253 -8.54 -24.50 17.91
C THR A 253 -8.12 -25.89 18.38
N GLY A 254 -6.81 -26.18 18.38
CA GLY A 254 -6.27 -27.48 18.77
C GLY A 254 -6.56 -28.64 17.80
N LYS A 255 -7.15 -28.36 16.61
CA LYS A 255 -7.39 -29.38 15.57
C LYS A 255 -6.09 -30.00 15.08
N THR A 256 -5.07 -29.17 14.92
CA THR A 256 -3.71 -29.61 14.59
C THR A 256 -2.80 -29.23 15.75
N ARG A 257 -2.09 -30.24 16.31
CA ARG A 257 -1.15 -30.04 17.40
C ARG A 257 0.27 -30.02 16.83
N LEU A 258 1.08 -29.03 17.25
CA LEU A 258 2.45 -28.88 16.81
C LEU A 258 3.37 -29.99 17.38
N PRO A 259 4.48 -30.33 16.70
CA PRO A 259 5.51 -31.16 17.28
C PRO A 259 6.24 -30.41 18.41
N MET A 260 6.59 -31.14 19.46
CA MET A 260 7.40 -30.61 20.54
C MET A 260 8.86 -30.43 20.09
N ARG A 261 9.51 -29.41 20.61
CA ARG A 261 10.95 -29.20 20.44
C ARG A 261 11.66 -29.35 21.77
N MET A 262 12.90 -29.80 21.72
CA MET A 262 13.82 -29.81 22.85
C MET A 262 14.42 -28.39 23.03
N GLU A 263 15.12 -28.15 24.14
CA GLU A 263 15.77 -26.85 24.43
C GLU A 263 16.80 -26.43 23.36
N ASN A 264 17.44 -27.39 22.71
CA ASN A 264 18.37 -27.17 21.58
C ASN A 264 17.67 -26.83 20.24
N GLY A 265 16.32 -26.76 20.22
CA GLY A 265 15.52 -26.47 19.04
C GLY A 265 15.21 -27.67 18.14
N GLU A 266 15.78 -28.84 18.39
CA GLU A 266 15.51 -30.07 17.63
C GLU A 266 14.13 -30.65 17.97
N LEU A 267 13.54 -31.40 17.04
CA LEU A 267 12.29 -32.10 17.28
C LEU A 267 12.46 -33.20 18.33
N LYS A 268 11.54 -33.23 19.29
CA LYS A 268 11.46 -34.36 20.22
C LYS A 268 10.88 -35.56 19.49
N MET A 269 11.66 -36.66 19.43
CA MET A 269 11.27 -37.90 18.78
C MET A 269 10.85 -38.95 19.81
N ASP A 270 9.90 -39.81 19.42
CA ASP A 270 9.57 -41.01 20.19
C ASP A 270 10.55 -42.17 19.89
N ASN A 271 10.36 -43.30 20.55
CA ASN A 271 11.21 -44.49 20.37
C ASN A 271 11.11 -45.14 18.96
N ALA A 272 10.08 -44.79 18.20
CA ALA A 272 9.85 -45.21 16.82
C ALA A 272 10.38 -44.20 15.80
N GLY A 273 10.95 -43.07 16.23
CA GLY A 273 11.50 -42.04 15.35
C GLY A 273 10.44 -41.08 14.80
N ASN A 274 9.26 -41.01 15.42
CA ASN A 274 8.24 -40.03 15.02
C ASN A 274 8.32 -38.77 15.90
N PRO A 275 7.99 -37.59 15.35
CA PRO A 275 7.89 -36.35 16.14
C PRO A 275 6.80 -36.45 17.20
N VAL A 276 7.19 -36.29 18.46
CA VAL A 276 6.24 -36.19 19.58
C VAL A 276 5.46 -34.88 19.46
N ARG A 277 4.12 -34.96 19.43
CA ARG A 277 3.27 -33.78 19.37
C ARG A 277 2.80 -33.37 20.77
N PHE A 278 2.45 -32.09 20.93
CA PHE A 278 1.75 -31.66 22.13
C PHE A 278 0.47 -32.47 22.31
N SER A 279 0.14 -32.79 23.56
CA SER A 279 -1.01 -33.60 23.96
C SER A 279 -1.59 -33.01 25.27
N GLY A 280 -2.75 -33.54 25.67
CA GLY A 280 -3.50 -33.03 26.82
C GLY A 280 -4.63 -32.08 26.40
N ASP A 281 -5.61 -31.93 27.31
CA ASP A 281 -6.78 -31.10 27.07
C ASP A 281 -6.46 -29.63 27.18
N TRP A 282 -7.16 -28.83 26.40
CA TRP A 282 -7.08 -27.38 26.49
C TRP A 282 -7.95 -26.89 27.65
N GLU A 283 -7.45 -25.90 28.36
CA GLU A 283 -8.20 -25.22 29.40
C GLU A 283 -9.21 -24.26 28.78
N VAL A 284 -10.34 -24.08 29.51
CA VAL A 284 -11.38 -23.10 29.18
C VAL A 284 -11.56 -22.20 30.37
N LYS A 285 -11.35 -20.90 30.17
CA LYS A 285 -11.59 -19.89 31.22
C LYS A 285 -12.32 -18.70 30.63
N ARG A 286 -13.11 -18.02 31.45
CA ARG A 286 -13.72 -16.75 31.08
C ARG A 286 -12.65 -15.66 31.05
N LEU A 287 -12.78 -14.70 30.15
CA LEU A 287 -11.84 -13.57 30.12
C LEU A 287 -11.86 -12.80 31.45
N GLY A 288 -12.99 -12.78 32.16
CA GLY A 288 -13.06 -12.16 33.49
C GLY A 288 -12.24 -12.85 34.57
N ASP A 289 -11.91 -14.16 34.41
CA ASP A 289 -11.04 -14.89 35.31
C ASP A 289 -9.55 -14.61 35.00
N LEU A 290 -9.24 -14.37 33.72
CA LEU A 290 -7.87 -14.11 33.22
C LEU A 290 -7.48 -12.63 33.34
N PHE A 291 -8.44 -11.70 33.20
CA PHE A 291 -8.18 -10.26 33.10
C PHE A 291 -9.04 -9.41 34.03
N ALA A 292 -8.45 -8.32 34.52
CA ALA A 292 -9.17 -7.18 35.10
C ALA A 292 -9.43 -6.14 33.99
N PHE A 293 -10.68 -5.72 33.82
CA PHE A 293 -11.10 -4.78 32.79
C PHE A 293 -11.25 -3.35 33.32
N SER A 294 -10.66 -2.37 32.64
CA SER A 294 -10.84 -0.95 32.89
C SER A 294 -11.15 -0.20 31.59
N GLY A 295 -11.49 1.07 31.70
CA GLY A 295 -11.65 1.96 30.52
C GLY A 295 -10.38 2.79 30.28
N GLY A 296 -10.26 3.33 29.09
CA GLY A 296 -9.23 4.28 28.74
C GLY A 296 -9.51 5.70 29.24
N PHE A 297 -8.54 6.60 29.07
CA PHE A 297 -8.63 8.01 29.39
C PHE A 297 -9.22 8.78 28.22
N THR A 298 -10.16 9.69 28.47
CA THR A 298 -10.84 10.46 27.43
C THR A 298 -9.98 11.63 26.96
N ALA A 299 -9.55 11.59 25.70
CA ALA A 299 -9.00 12.74 24.98
C ALA A 299 -9.44 12.65 23.51
N SER A 300 -9.76 13.82 22.93
CA SER A 300 -10.08 13.90 21.50
C SER A 300 -8.81 13.91 20.65
N ARG A 301 -8.96 13.61 19.36
CA ARG A 301 -7.81 13.61 18.44
C ARG A 301 -7.15 14.98 18.31
N ASP A 302 -7.90 16.05 18.46
CA ASP A 302 -7.41 17.45 18.42
C ASP A 302 -6.54 17.82 19.62
N GLN A 303 -6.62 17.08 20.72
CA GLN A 303 -5.79 17.24 21.91
C GLN A 303 -4.45 16.51 21.80
N LEU A 304 -4.27 15.69 20.76
CA LEU A 304 -3.04 14.92 20.54
C LEU A 304 -2.01 15.76 19.79
N SER A 305 -0.76 15.56 20.10
CA SER A 305 0.39 16.29 19.57
C SER A 305 1.60 15.37 19.35
N GLU A 306 2.73 15.92 18.98
CA GLU A 306 4.01 15.22 18.88
C GLU A 306 4.77 15.13 20.21
N SER A 307 4.30 15.87 21.25
CA SER A 307 4.96 15.95 22.58
C SER A 307 4.04 15.49 23.70
N GLY A 308 4.61 14.91 24.75
CA GLY A 308 3.88 14.37 25.91
C GLY A 308 4.03 12.87 26.03
N TYR A 309 3.03 12.22 26.63
CA TYR A 309 3.01 10.77 26.83
C TYR A 309 2.28 10.07 25.70
N CYS A 310 2.77 8.92 25.28
CA CYS A 310 2.14 8.11 24.24
C CYS A 310 0.67 7.84 24.57
N TYR A 311 -0.20 7.98 23.56
CA TYR A 311 -1.65 7.82 23.69
C TYR A 311 -2.18 6.89 22.60
N LEU A 312 -2.88 5.83 22.98
CA LEU A 312 -3.48 4.86 22.10
C LEU A 312 -4.92 5.26 21.79
N HIS A 313 -5.14 5.84 20.63
CA HIS A 313 -6.49 6.18 20.19
C HIS A 313 -7.18 4.95 19.56
N TYR A 314 -8.47 4.71 19.87
CA TYR A 314 -9.22 3.56 19.34
C TYR A 314 -9.17 3.45 17.79
N GLY A 315 -9.20 4.58 17.09
CA GLY A 315 -9.10 4.61 15.63
C GLY A 315 -7.74 4.14 15.08
N ASP A 316 -6.70 4.13 15.91
CA ASP A 316 -5.40 3.57 15.52
C ASP A 316 -5.43 2.05 15.61
N ILE A 317 -6.15 1.48 16.58
CA ILE A 317 -6.44 0.04 16.65
C ILE A 317 -7.24 -0.41 15.43
N HIS A 318 -8.28 0.36 15.04
CA HIS A 318 -9.10 0.04 13.87
C HIS A 318 -8.30 0.02 12.56
N LYS A 319 -7.37 0.95 12.41
CA LYS A 319 -6.52 1.10 11.20
C LYS A 319 -5.32 0.15 11.20
N SER A 320 -4.93 -0.37 12.36
CA SER A 320 -3.79 -1.27 12.47
C SER A 320 -4.05 -2.58 11.75
N GLY A 321 -3.12 -3.00 10.90
CA GLY A 321 -3.05 -4.34 10.35
C GLY A 321 -2.39 -5.36 11.28
N LYS A 322 -1.87 -4.90 12.46
CA LYS A 322 -1.18 -5.70 13.45
C LYS A 322 -2.07 -5.93 14.67
N SER A 323 -1.87 -7.04 15.37
CA SER A 323 -2.49 -7.36 16.66
C SER A 323 -1.62 -6.98 17.86
N TYR A 324 -0.59 -6.19 17.65
CA TYR A 324 0.31 -5.70 18.70
C TYR A 324 0.83 -4.31 18.37
N ILE A 325 1.32 -3.60 19.37
CA ILE A 325 2.05 -2.36 19.23
C ILE A 325 3.31 -2.41 20.09
N ASP A 326 4.46 -2.16 19.49
CA ASP A 326 5.75 -2.03 20.18
C ASP A 326 6.02 -0.55 20.40
N ILE A 327 5.96 -0.13 21.66
CA ILE A 327 6.06 1.29 22.00
C ILE A 327 7.48 1.85 21.72
N ASP A 328 8.51 1.04 21.82
CA ASP A 328 9.88 1.50 21.55
C ASP A 328 10.15 1.61 20.06
N ALA A 329 9.72 0.61 19.28
CA ALA A 329 9.87 0.60 17.84
C ALA A 329 9.00 1.67 17.12
N GLU A 330 7.82 1.96 17.67
CA GLU A 330 6.84 2.84 17.04
C GLU A 330 6.73 4.21 17.73
N TYR A 331 7.59 4.52 18.69
CA TYR A 331 7.50 5.71 19.57
C TYR A 331 7.30 7.03 18.84
N ILE A 332 7.97 7.22 17.71
CA ILE A 332 7.89 8.46 16.91
C ILE A 332 6.51 8.63 16.29
N ASN A 333 5.90 7.52 15.87
CA ASN A 333 4.63 7.52 15.12
C ASN A 333 3.40 7.48 16.05
N ILE A 334 3.57 7.13 17.34
CA ILE A 334 2.47 7.11 18.31
C ILE A 334 2.11 8.54 18.67
N PRO A 335 0.82 8.97 18.55
CA PRO A 335 0.37 10.27 19.01
C PRO A 335 0.61 10.44 20.50
N LYS A 336 0.84 11.67 20.94
CA LYS A 336 1.13 11.97 22.35
C LYS A 336 0.13 12.92 22.93
N LEU A 337 -0.10 12.79 24.22
CA LEU A 337 -0.99 13.66 25.01
C LEU A 337 -0.15 14.44 26.04
N ALA A 338 -0.22 15.76 25.96
CA ALA A 338 0.42 16.65 26.93
C ALA A 338 -0.45 16.79 28.17
N ILE A 339 -0.22 15.94 29.17
CA ILE A 339 -0.97 15.89 30.44
C ILE A 339 -0.06 15.46 31.59
N GLU A 340 -0.41 15.85 32.81
CA GLU A 340 0.25 15.31 34.02
C GLU A 340 -0.25 13.90 34.32
N LEU A 341 0.68 12.94 34.55
CA LEU A 341 0.34 11.53 34.80
C LEU A 341 -0.52 11.30 36.05
N ASN A 342 -0.44 12.20 37.05
CA ASN A 342 -1.26 12.13 38.27
C ASN A 342 -2.76 12.30 38.00
N ARG A 343 -3.13 12.87 36.84
CA ARG A 343 -4.54 12.99 36.39
C ARG A 343 -5.08 11.73 35.74
N ILE A 344 -4.20 10.74 35.47
CA ILE A 344 -4.57 9.53 34.76
C ILE A 344 -4.70 8.39 35.77
N ASN A 345 -5.84 7.71 35.73
CA ASN A 345 -5.99 6.50 36.52
C ASN A 345 -4.93 5.45 36.09
N SER A 346 -4.24 4.86 37.04
CA SER A 346 -3.24 3.83 36.80
C SER A 346 -3.77 2.64 35.99
N SER A 347 -5.08 2.38 36.04
CA SER A 347 -5.73 1.36 35.23
C SER A 347 -5.76 1.66 33.72
N ALA A 348 -5.64 2.94 33.32
CA ALA A 348 -5.55 3.35 31.92
C ALA A 348 -4.09 3.42 31.43
N LEU A 349 -3.09 3.29 32.31
CA LEU A 349 -1.69 3.19 31.92
C LEU A 349 -1.37 1.76 31.50
N LEU A 350 -0.89 1.62 30.26
CA LEU A 350 -0.60 0.35 29.61
C LEU A 350 0.78 -0.17 29.97
N LYS A 351 0.85 -1.43 30.35
CA LYS A 351 2.08 -2.17 30.66
C LYS A 351 2.34 -3.24 29.61
N ASP A 352 3.52 -3.83 29.68
CA ASP A 352 3.87 -4.96 28.84
C ASP A 352 2.88 -6.11 29.01
N GLY A 353 2.43 -6.67 27.89
CA GLY A 353 1.46 -7.77 27.83
C GLY A 353 0.00 -7.39 28.11
N ASP A 354 -0.32 -6.12 28.41
CA ASP A 354 -1.71 -5.66 28.48
C ASP A 354 -2.38 -5.81 27.12
N VAL A 355 -3.67 -6.14 27.11
CA VAL A 355 -4.49 -6.22 25.89
C VAL A 355 -5.49 -5.08 25.88
N VAL A 356 -5.60 -4.41 24.75
CA VAL A 356 -6.55 -3.32 24.58
C VAL A 356 -7.55 -3.71 23.49
N PHE A 357 -8.83 -3.82 23.85
CA PHE A 357 -9.94 -4.05 22.92
C PHE A 357 -10.63 -2.74 22.58
N VAL A 358 -11.23 -2.67 21.41
CA VAL A 358 -12.15 -1.59 21.04
C VAL A 358 -13.53 -1.89 21.63
N ASP A 359 -14.15 -0.90 22.30
CA ASP A 359 -15.45 -1.08 22.96
C ASP A 359 -16.64 -0.83 22.03
N ALA A 360 -16.43 -0.10 20.92
CA ALA A 360 -17.48 0.26 19.97
C ALA A 360 -16.96 0.34 18.55
N SER A 361 -17.75 -0.11 17.57
CA SER A 361 -17.43 -0.07 16.15
C SER A 361 -18.67 0.09 15.28
N GLU A 362 -18.52 0.77 14.13
CA GLU A 362 -19.53 0.87 13.08
C GLU A 362 -19.65 -0.44 12.28
N ASP A 363 -18.62 -1.27 12.27
CA ASP A 363 -18.64 -2.61 11.66
C ASP A 363 -18.75 -3.72 12.72
N GLU A 364 -19.41 -4.81 12.37
CA GLU A 364 -19.64 -5.95 13.29
C GLU A 364 -18.35 -6.64 13.76
N GLU A 365 -17.28 -6.55 12.99
CA GLU A 365 -15.99 -7.18 13.34
C GLU A 365 -15.13 -6.26 14.23
N GLY A 366 -15.41 -4.98 14.24
CA GLY A 366 -14.58 -3.98 14.91
C GLY A 366 -14.54 -4.11 16.43
N THR A 367 -15.62 -4.59 17.06
CA THR A 367 -15.68 -4.79 18.53
C THR A 367 -14.76 -5.91 19.03
N SER A 368 -14.31 -6.81 18.16
CA SER A 368 -13.34 -7.86 18.49
C SER A 368 -11.89 -7.45 18.21
N LYS A 369 -11.65 -6.26 17.62
CA LYS A 369 -10.30 -5.77 17.36
C LYS A 369 -9.58 -5.47 18.65
N HIS A 370 -8.33 -5.92 18.70
CA HIS A 370 -7.49 -5.75 19.87
C HIS A 370 -6.03 -5.56 19.46
N ILE A 371 -5.26 -5.01 20.37
CA ILE A 371 -3.79 -5.03 20.32
C ILE A 371 -3.21 -5.45 21.65
N VAL A 372 -2.09 -6.17 21.58
CA VAL A 372 -1.24 -6.50 22.71
C VAL A 372 -0.13 -5.46 22.79
N VAL A 373 0.10 -4.93 23.97
CA VAL A 373 1.12 -3.91 24.21
C VAL A 373 2.46 -4.58 24.48
N ILE A 374 3.49 -4.17 23.74
CA ILE A 374 4.89 -4.50 24.00
C ILE A 374 5.54 -3.25 24.58
N ASN A 375 5.81 -3.28 25.88
CA ASN A 375 6.33 -2.15 26.65
C ASN A 375 7.32 -2.62 27.75
N PRO A 376 8.42 -3.29 27.36
CA PRO A 376 9.36 -3.88 28.33
C PRO A 376 10.05 -2.81 29.21
N ASN A 377 10.17 -1.58 28.70
CA ASN A 377 10.79 -0.46 29.42
C ASN A 377 9.79 0.35 30.27
N ASN A 378 8.54 -0.10 30.41
CA ASN A 378 7.49 0.56 31.17
C ASN A 378 7.33 2.07 30.85
N ARG A 379 7.46 2.45 29.59
CA ARG A 379 7.21 3.83 29.16
C ARG A 379 5.76 4.20 29.42
N PRO A 380 5.49 5.42 29.92
CA PRO A 380 4.10 5.88 30.10
C PRO A 380 3.33 5.83 28.80
N TYR A 381 2.31 4.96 28.73
CA TYR A 381 1.45 4.76 27.56
C TYR A 381 0.00 4.73 28.02
N ILE A 382 -0.79 5.65 27.51
CA ILE A 382 -2.16 5.88 27.97
C ILE A 382 -3.12 5.22 26.99
N SER A 383 -4.02 4.37 27.48
CA SER A 383 -5.14 3.86 26.70
C SER A 383 -6.21 4.93 26.56
N GLY A 384 -6.73 5.10 25.34
CA GLY A 384 -7.63 6.18 24.98
C GLY A 384 -9.12 5.89 25.13
N LEU A 385 -9.92 6.87 24.75
CA LEU A 385 -11.37 6.75 24.68
C LEU A 385 -11.80 5.60 23.76
N HIS A 386 -12.94 4.99 24.04
CA HIS A 386 -13.48 3.83 23.32
C HIS A 386 -12.56 2.62 23.31
N THR A 387 -11.85 2.41 24.42
CA THR A 387 -11.03 1.22 24.63
C THR A 387 -11.38 0.52 25.95
N ILE A 388 -11.26 -0.81 25.95
CA ILE A 388 -11.28 -1.64 27.14
C ILE A 388 -9.89 -2.20 27.37
N VAL A 389 -9.25 -1.80 28.47
CA VAL A 389 -7.94 -2.31 28.88
C VAL A 389 -8.15 -3.60 29.68
N ALA A 390 -7.50 -4.66 29.25
CA ALA A 390 -7.49 -5.96 29.92
C ALA A 390 -6.09 -6.20 30.52
N LYS A 391 -5.99 -6.07 31.84
CA LYS A 391 -4.76 -6.35 32.62
C LYS A 391 -4.78 -7.78 33.15
N CYS A 392 -3.68 -8.51 32.98
CA CYS A 392 -3.60 -9.89 33.44
C CYS A 392 -3.76 -10.00 34.95
N LYS A 393 -4.62 -10.92 35.37
CA LYS A 393 -4.78 -11.37 36.77
C LYS A 393 -3.93 -12.61 37.05
N THR A 394 -3.69 -13.41 36.02
CA THR A 394 -3.00 -14.70 36.08
C THR A 394 -1.88 -14.70 35.04
N ASP A 395 -0.97 -15.65 35.18
CA ASP A 395 0.10 -15.90 34.23
C ASP A 395 -0.22 -17.04 33.23
N ASP A 396 -1.50 -17.37 33.04
CA ASP A 396 -1.92 -18.49 32.18
C ASP A 396 -1.62 -18.27 30.69
N LEU A 397 -1.58 -17.01 30.24
CA LEU A 397 -1.42 -16.67 28.83
C LEU A 397 -0.04 -16.05 28.54
N ASN A 398 0.64 -16.63 27.56
CA ASN A 398 1.86 -16.06 26.99
C ASN A 398 1.54 -14.75 26.22
N ASN A 399 2.37 -13.70 26.36
CA ASN A 399 2.17 -12.39 25.71
C ASN A 399 2.11 -12.49 24.20
N GLU A 400 2.96 -13.29 23.56
CA GLU A 400 2.94 -13.50 22.11
C GLU A 400 1.68 -14.24 21.66
N PHE A 401 1.22 -15.24 22.44
CA PHE A 401 -0.01 -15.99 22.13
C PHE A 401 -1.26 -15.11 22.19
N LYS A 402 -1.31 -14.13 23.11
CA LYS A 402 -2.41 -13.14 23.18
C LYS A 402 -2.62 -12.37 21.87
N ARG A 403 -1.59 -12.21 21.04
CA ARG A 403 -1.69 -11.54 19.73
C ARG A 403 -2.62 -12.26 18.77
N PHE A 404 -2.84 -13.56 18.97
CA PHE A 404 -3.55 -14.44 18.04
C PHE A 404 -4.82 -15.06 18.62
N CYS A 405 -4.84 -15.45 19.89
CA CYS A 405 -5.90 -16.27 20.49
C CYS A 405 -7.29 -15.61 20.44
N PHE A 406 -7.37 -14.28 20.41
CA PHE A 406 -8.64 -13.56 20.31
C PHE A 406 -9.18 -13.44 18.87
N GLN A 407 -8.46 -13.92 17.86
CA GLN A 407 -8.84 -13.79 16.46
C GLN A 407 -9.60 -15.01 15.92
N THR A 408 -9.83 -16.03 16.75
CA THR A 408 -10.55 -17.24 16.34
C THR A 408 -12.01 -16.93 16.00
N ARG A 409 -12.61 -17.77 15.13
CA ARG A 409 -14.02 -17.62 14.77
C ARG A 409 -14.94 -17.70 16.00
N ASN A 410 -14.68 -18.62 16.92
CA ASN A 410 -15.46 -18.77 18.15
C ASN A 410 -15.44 -17.48 18.98
N ILE A 411 -14.27 -16.88 19.19
CA ILE A 411 -14.14 -15.62 19.94
C ILE A 411 -14.91 -14.50 19.23
N LYS A 412 -14.76 -14.35 17.92
CA LYS A 412 -15.49 -13.33 17.13
C LYS A 412 -17.01 -13.52 17.22
N GLU A 413 -17.50 -14.76 17.18
CA GLU A 413 -18.93 -15.08 17.35
C GLU A 413 -19.42 -14.71 18.76
N GLN A 414 -18.64 -14.97 19.81
CA GLN A 414 -18.98 -14.56 21.17
C GLN A 414 -18.99 -13.03 21.32
N PHE A 415 -18.01 -12.32 20.74
CA PHE A 415 -18.02 -10.84 20.71
C PHE A 415 -19.30 -10.33 20.04
N ARG A 416 -19.66 -10.89 18.89
CA ARG A 416 -20.88 -10.51 18.16
C ARG A 416 -22.15 -10.79 18.97
N PHE A 417 -22.20 -11.91 19.68
CA PHE A 417 -23.33 -12.28 20.55
C PHE A 417 -23.51 -11.31 21.73
N PHE A 418 -22.40 -10.88 22.35
CA PHE A 418 -22.43 -9.97 23.50
C PHE A 418 -22.43 -8.48 23.12
N ALA A 419 -22.19 -8.12 21.86
CA ALA A 419 -22.29 -6.76 21.39
C ALA A 419 -23.75 -6.33 21.24
N ALA A 420 -24.05 -5.08 21.53
CA ALA A 420 -25.37 -4.48 21.40
C ALA A 420 -25.31 -3.19 20.60
N GLY A 421 -26.31 -2.95 19.77
CA GLY A 421 -26.44 -1.73 18.97
C GLY A 421 -26.84 -2.04 17.52
N THR A 422 -27.54 -1.10 16.87
CA THR A 422 -28.04 -1.25 15.49
C THR A 422 -27.22 -0.53 14.43
N LYS A 423 -26.58 0.60 14.79
CA LYS A 423 -25.69 1.39 13.90
C LYS A 423 -24.24 1.33 14.37
N VAL A 424 -24.03 1.34 15.67
CA VAL A 424 -22.73 1.17 16.31
C VAL A 424 -22.87 0.01 17.28
N SER A 425 -22.14 -1.06 17.02
CA SER A 425 -22.06 -2.21 17.92
C SER A 425 -21.09 -1.89 19.06
N GLY A 426 -21.52 -2.07 20.31
CA GLY A 426 -20.70 -1.83 21.49
C GLY A 426 -20.68 -3.03 22.43
N ILE A 427 -19.55 -3.27 23.10
CA ILE A 427 -19.42 -4.30 24.13
C ILE A 427 -19.04 -3.69 25.47
N SER A 428 -19.73 -4.09 26.53
CA SER A 428 -19.43 -3.66 27.89
C SER A 428 -18.31 -4.49 28.55
N LYS A 429 -17.63 -3.93 29.55
CA LYS A 429 -16.65 -4.64 30.38
C LYS A 429 -17.24 -5.88 31.05
N THR A 430 -18.52 -5.83 31.43
CA THR A 430 -19.24 -6.95 32.03
C THR A 430 -19.49 -8.07 31.00
N ASN A 431 -19.75 -7.71 29.74
CA ASN A 431 -20.03 -8.68 28.70
C ASN A 431 -18.75 -9.33 28.17
N ILE A 432 -17.68 -8.55 27.95
CA ILE A 432 -16.38 -9.10 27.52
C ILE A 432 -15.83 -10.08 28.58
N ALA A 433 -16.10 -9.85 29.87
CA ALA A 433 -15.68 -10.75 30.93
C ALA A 433 -16.33 -12.14 30.87
N LYS A 434 -17.46 -12.29 30.17
CA LYS A 434 -18.20 -13.58 30.03
C LYS A 434 -17.66 -14.43 28.86
N ILE A 435 -16.89 -13.86 27.97
CA ILE A 435 -16.34 -14.56 26.81
C ILE A 435 -15.40 -15.68 27.29
N GLU A 436 -15.58 -16.87 26.72
CA GLU A 436 -14.78 -18.06 27.04
C GLU A 436 -13.65 -18.22 26.04
N LEU A 437 -12.42 -18.36 26.56
CA LEU A 437 -11.20 -18.58 25.81
C LEU A 437 -10.69 -19.99 26.03
N TYR A 438 -10.42 -20.71 24.95
CA TYR A 438 -9.76 -22.02 24.92
C TYR A 438 -8.28 -21.82 24.67
N PHE A 439 -7.41 -22.43 25.49
CA PHE A 439 -5.96 -22.31 25.34
C PHE A 439 -5.20 -23.53 25.84
N PRO A 440 -4.07 -23.88 25.21
CA PRO A 440 -3.21 -25.00 25.60
C PRO A 440 -2.25 -24.64 26.74
N SER A 441 -1.41 -25.58 27.11
CA SER A 441 -0.28 -25.34 28.01
C SER A 441 0.67 -24.25 27.48
N LYS A 442 1.36 -23.52 28.35
CA LYS A 442 2.29 -22.45 27.98
C LYS A 442 3.36 -22.86 26.95
N PRO A 443 4.01 -24.03 27.02
CA PRO A 443 4.96 -24.43 25.98
C PRO A 443 4.32 -24.53 24.58
N GLU A 444 3.08 -25.01 24.49
CA GLU A 444 2.36 -25.08 23.24
C GLU A 444 1.89 -23.70 22.77
N GLN A 445 1.44 -22.82 23.67
CA GLN A 445 1.15 -21.42 23.35
C GLN A 445 2.37 -20.75 22.70
N THR A 446 3.56 -20.94 23.28
CA THR A 446 4.81 -20.40 22.76
C THR A 446 5.11 -20.95 21.36
N ALA A 447 4.95 -22.26 21.15
CA ALA A 447 5.17 -22.88 19.84
C ALA A 447 4.19 -22.36 18.77
N ILE A 448 2.90 -22.23 19.12
CA ILE A 448 1.88 -21.69 18.21
C ILE A 448 2.19 -20.23 17.87
N ALA A 449 2.48 -19.42 18.87
CA ALA A 449 2.81 -18.01 18.69
C ALA A 449 4.05 -17.82 17.80
N ALA A 450 5.08 -18.64 17.96
CA ALA A 450 6.28 -18.58 17.13
C ALA A 450 5.96 -18.84 15.67
N VAL A 451 5.23 -19.91 15.33
CA VAL A 451 4.84 -20.22 13.94
C VAL A 451 4.03 -19.09 13.29
N LEU A 452 3.10 -18.51 14.04
CA LEU A 452 2.25 -17.43 13.51
C LEU A 452 3.03 -16.10 13.38
N SER A 453 3.93 -15.81 14.32
CA SER A 453 4.80 -14.63 14.29
C SER A 453 5.83 -14.71 13.17
N ASP A 454 6.42 -15.87 12.92
CA ASP A 454 7.32 -16.10 11.78
C ASP A 454 6.60 -15.86 10.46
N THR A 455 5.35 -16.33 10.35
CA THR A 455 4.53 -16.09 9.16
C THR A 455 4.22 -14.60 8.96
N ASP A 456 3.95 -13.85 10.04
CA ASP A 456 3.77 -12.40 9.98
C ASP A 456 5.04 -11.68 9.55
N ALA A 457 6.20 -12.10 10.04
CA ALA A 457 7.49 -11.54 9.67
C ALA A 457 7.79 -11.79 8.17
N GLU A 458 7.49 -12.99 7.65
CA GLU A 458 7.63 -13.28 6.22
C GLU A 458 6.72 -12.40 5.37
N ILE A 459 5.44 -12.23 5.75
CA ILE A 459 4.50 -11.36 5.04
C ILE A 459 5.03 -9.93 5.01
N ALA A 460 5.45 -9.41 6.16
CA ALA A 460 6.01 -8.06 6.27
C ALA A 460 7.26 -7.87 5.40
N ALA A 461 8.13 -8.88 5.33
CA ALA A 461 9.32 -8.85 4.46
C ALA A 461 8.95 -8.79 2.97
N PHE A 462 7.95 -9.56 2.52
CA PHE A 462 7.45 -9.49 1.14
C PHE A 462 6.78 -8.14 0.85
N GLU A 463 6.02 -7.58 1.78
CA GLU A 463 5.40 -6.26 1.65
C GLU A 463 6.47 -5.17 1.51
N ALA A 464 7.49 -5.17 2.37
CA ALA A 464 8.61 -4.24 2.28
C ALA A 464 9.37 -4.37 0.96
N ARG A 465 9.60 -5.61 0.49
CA ARG A 465 10.22 -5.87 -0.82
C ARG A 465 9.37 -5.33 -1.96
N ARG A 466 8.06 -5.51 -1.92
CA ARG A 466 7.11 -4.98 -2.91
C ARG A 466 7.18 -3.45 -2.98
N GLU A 467 7.12 -2.76 -1.84
CA GLU A 467 7.20 -1.29 -1.81
C GLU A 467 8.56 -0.79 -2.32
N LYS A 468 9.67 -1.43 -1.93
CA LYS A 468 10.99 -1.11 -2.48
C LYS A 468 11.04 -1.31 -4.01
N THR A 469 10.41 -2.37 -4.53
CA THR A 469 10.35 -2.63 -5.97
C THR A 469 9.54 -1.56 -6.70
N LYS A 470 8.43 -1.08 -6.12
CA LYS A 470 7.66 0.06 -6.67
C LYS A 470 8.50 1.34 -6.74
N LEU A 471 9.27 1.66 -5.69
CA LEU A 471 10.17 2.82 -5.70
C LEU A 471 11.27 2.70 -6.75
N ILE A 472 11.84 1.49 -6.91
CA ILE A 472 12.81 1.20 -7.98
C ILE A 472 12.18 1.43 -9.35
N LYS A 473 10.95 0.94 -9.59
CA LYS A 473 10.23 1.19 -10.84
C LYS A 473 10.07 2.68 -11.10
N GLN A 474 9.67 3.46 -10.11
CA GLN A 474 9.53 4.91 -10.26
C GLN A 474 10.86 5.58 -10.67
N GLY A 475 11.96 5.19 -10.04
CA GLY A 475 13.30 5.66 -10.43
C GLY A 475 13.66 5.25 -11.87
N MET A 476 13.43 3.98 -12.24
CA MET A 476 13.65 3.50 -13.61
C MET A 476 12.83 4.28 -14.63
N MET A 477 11.53 4.52 -14.36
CA MET A 477 10.68 5.33 -15.23
C MET A 477 11.25 6.74 -15.42
N GLN A 478 11.73 7.37 -14.34
CA GLN A 478 12.30 8.70 -14.40
C GLN A 478 13.57 8.74 -15.28
N GLU A 479 14.41 7.73 -15.22
CA GLU A 479 15.67 7.70 -15.96
C GLU A 479 15.48 7.22 -17.42
N LEU A 480 14.72 6.14 -17.63
CA LEU A 480 14.55 5.50 -18.93
C LEU A 480 13.60 6.27 -19.85
N LEU A 481 12.46 6.76 -19.32
CA LEU A 481 11.45 7.46 -20.13
C LEU A 481 11.84 8.89 -20.51
N THR A 482 12.89 9.41 -19.90
CA THR A 482 13.52 10.71 -20.25
C THR A 482 14.83 10.55 -21.03
N GLY A 483 15.28 9.30 -21.22
CA GLY A 483 16.53 9.00 -21.90
C GLY A 483 17.81 9.38 -21.16
N ARG A 484 17.74 9.67 -19.85
CA ARG A 484 18.93 9.92 -19.02
C ARG A 484 19.79 8.67 -18.92
N ILE A 485 19.16 7.49 -18.90
CA ILE A 485 19.84 6.21 -19.06
C ILE A 485 19.34 5.59 -20.36
N ARG A 486 20.28 5.21 -21.22
CA ARG A 486 20.03 4.55 -22.51
C ARG A 486 20.27 3.06 -22.38
N LEU A 487 19.32 2.26 -22.84
CA LEU A 487 19.44 0.78 -22.89
C LEU A 487 20.05 0.29 -24.19
N ILE A 488 20.06 1.12 -25.25
CA ILE A 488 20.61 0.82 -26.56
C ILE A 488 21.68 1.84 -26.85
N GLU A 489 22.86 1.37 -27.27
CA GLU A 489 23.98 2.17 -27.72
C GLU A 489 24.39 1.66 -29.10
N ASN A 490 24.48 2.56 -30.10
CA ASN A 490 24.82 2.19 -31.50
C ASN A 490 23.94 1.09 -32.10
N GLY A 491 22.63 1.09 -31.76
CA GLY A 491 21.66 0.10 -32.25
C GLY A 491 21.74 -1.30 -31.62
N LYS A 492 22.55 -1.49 -30.57
CA LYS A 492 22.68 -2.76 -29.81
C LYS A 492 22.34 -2.55 -28.34
N LEU A 493 21.72 -3.56 -27.74
CA LEU A 493 21.48 -3.58 -26.29
C LEU A 493 22.81 -3.42 -25.55
N LYS A 494 22.88 -2.49 -24.63
CA LYS A 494 24.01 -2.27 -23.76
C LYS A 494 24.19 -3.51 -22.87
N ARG A 495 25.18 -4.37 -23.19
CA ARG A 495 25.53 -5.50 -22.33
C ARG A 495 26.32 -4.93 -21.14
N GLU A 496 25.93 -5.27 -19.93
CA GLU A 496 26.78 -5.02 -18.76
C GLU A 496 28.04 -5.90 -18.87
N ASN A 497 29.21 -5.27 -18.80
CA ASN A 497 30.48 -5.94 -18.55
C ASN A 497 30.65 -6.19 -17.05
#